data_69f7735eb7ca663ec9b302249c87df2e
#
_entry.id   69f7735eb7ca663ec9b302249c87df2e
#
_cell.length_a   1.000
_cell.length_b   1.000
_cell.length_c   1.000
_cell.angle_alpha   90.00
_cell.angle_beta   90.00
_cell.angle_gamma   90.00
#
_symmetry.space_group_name_H-M   'P 1'
#
loop_
_entity.id
_entity.type
_entity.pdbx_description
1 polymer ?
#
loop_
_entity_poly.entity_id
_entity_poly.type
_entity_poly.pdbx_seq_one_letter_code
_entity_poly.pdbx_strand_id
1 'polypeptide(L)'
;PFFIKAVPFVIVATLVTLLQARFTFGVKSLATEREKKSAADLVAGFDESESVPSRYFFWSSVLLLIGFIICLAGQSALPWDLDELGMGFVALFFAGLALWFYKHDVDTFYKSVDWDLLGFFASLFVVIYVMEQAEVLAIIGKGLQEMLALPPQAAQASLLISAAAASSVTDNIPLAAVLAKILASNPIVVGPEGSNPDSPFWWCVIFG
;
A
#
# COMPACT_ATOMS: atom_id res chain seq x y z
N PRO A 1 13.53 7.07 2.94
CA PRO A 1 14.01 6.45 1.70
C PRO A 1 12.89 6.03 0.76
N PHE A 2 11.81 5.38 1.27
CA PHE A 2 10.70 4.89 0.46
C PHE A 2 10.03 6.01 -0.37
N PHE A 3 9.61 7.10 0.26
CA PHE A 3 8.94 8.21 -0.43
C PHE A 3 9.77 8.78 -1.57
N ILE A 4 11.07 8.97 -1.38
CA ILE A 4 11.95 9.56 -2.42
C ILE A 4 12.02 8.65 -3.65
N LYS A 5 12.01 7.32 -3.46
CA LYS A 5 12.06 6.34 -4.55
C LYS A 5 10.68 6.09 -5.18
N ALA A 6 9.61 6.07 -4.38
CA ALA A 6 8.25 5.78 -4.84
C ALA A 6 7.57 6.96 -5.56
N VAL A 7 7.76 8.19 -5.08
CA VAL A 7 7.09 9.39 -5.62
C VAL A 7 7.28 9.57 -7.14
N PRO A 8 8.49 9.44 -7.73
CA PRO A 8 8.64 9.58 -9.18
C PRO A 8 7.80 8.57 -9.97
N PHE A 9 7.73 7.31 -9.51
CA PHE A 9 6.92 6.26 -10.17
C PHE A 9 5.44 6.57 -10.08
N VAL A 10 4.95 7.00 -8.91
CA VAL A 10 3.54 7.38 -8.71
C VAL A 10 3.17 8.56 -9.60
N ILE A 11 4.04 9.58 -9.72
CA ILE A 11 3.80 10.73 -10.61
C ILE A 11 3.69 10.26 -12.07
N VAL A 12 4.65 9.45 -12.53
CA VAL A 12 4.65 8.93 -13.91
C VAL A 12 3.41 8.08 -14.17
N ALA A 13 3.08 7.14 -13.28
CA ALA A 13 1.89 6.30 -13.38
C ALA A 13 0.61 7.15 -13.44
N THR A 14 0.48 8.15 -12.57
CA THR A 14 -0.66 9.07 -12.55
C THR A 14 -0.78 9.85 -13.86
N LEU A 15 0.33 10.39 -14.39
CA LEU A 15 0.32 11.10 -15.67
C LEU A 15 -0.07 10.19 -16.83
N VAL A 16 0.46 8.96 -16.87
CA VAL A 16 0.10 7.97 -17.89
C VAL A 16 -1.39 7.63 -17.81
N THR A 17 -1.91 7.38 -16.61
CA THR A 17 -3.33 7.09 -16.38
C THR A 17 -4.23 8.25 -16.79
N LEU A 18 -3.86 9.49 -16.47
CA LEU A 18 -4.60 10.68 -16.87
C LEU A 18 -4.58 10.86 -18.41
N LEU A 19 -3.45 10.63 -19.05
CA LEU A 19 -3.34 10.66 -20.51
C LEU A 19 -4.20 9.58 -21.14
N GLN A 20 -4.12 8.35 -20.64
CA GLN A 20 -4.95 7.24 -21.12
C GLN A 20 -6.44 7.56 -20.93
N ALA A 21 -6.85 8.03 -19.77
CA ALA A 21 -8.22 8.43 -19.48
C ALA A 21 -8.70 9.51 -20.46
N ARG A 22 -7.86 10.51 -20.75
CA ARG A 22 -8.17 11.57 -21.73
C ARG A 22 -8.42 11.00 -23.12
N PHE A 23 -7.59 10.05 -23.57
CA PHE A 23 -7.75 9.44 -24.89
C PHE A 23 -8.94 8.46 -24.97
N THR A 24 -9.09 7.62 -23.92
CA THR A 24 -10.13 6.58 -23.90
C THR A 24 -11.52 7.17 -23.71
N PHE A 25 -11.66 8.13 -22.79
CA PHE A 25 -12.96 8.74 -22.46
C PHE A 25 -13.23 10.05 -23.21
N GLY A 26 -12.31 10.49 -24.07
CA GLY A 26 -12.48 11.71 -24.85
C GLY A 26 -12.65 12.96 -24.00
N VAL A 27 -12.02 12.99 -22.80
CA VAL A 27 -12.11 14.13 -21.86
C VAL A 27 -11.57 15.37 -22.52
N LYS A 28 -12.46 16.33 -22.80
CA LYS A 28 -12.12 17.63 -23.39
C LYS A 28 -12.01 18.68 -22.28
N SER A 29 -11.14 19.66 -22.47
CA SER A 29 -11.12 20.84 -21.60
C SER A 29 -12.45 21.61 -21.78
N LEU A 30 -12.97 22.13 -20.68
CA LEU A 30 -14.14 23.02 -20.72
C LEU A 30 -13.78 24.27 -21.51
N ALA A 31 -14.22 24.36 -22.75
CA ALA A 31 -13.85 25.43 -23.67
C ALA A 31 -14.81 26.62 -23.60
N THR A 32 -16.08 26.32 -23.30
CA THR A 32 -17.14 27.33 -23.34
C THR A 32 -17.45 27.82 -21.92
N GLU A 33 -17.67 29.17 -21.77
CA GLU A 33 -18.07 29.77 -20.50
C GLU A 33 -19.35 29.12 -19.90
N ARG A 34 -20.23 28.63 -20.76
CA ARG A 34 -21.45 27.95 -20.37
C ARG A 34 -21.14 26.57 -19.72
N GLU A 35 -20.17 25.82 -20.29
CA GLU A 35 -19.72 24.55 -19.72
C GLU A 35 -19.01 24.74 -18.37
N LYS A 36 -18.17 25.77 -18.29
CA LYS A 36 -17.51 26.15 -17.03
C LYS A 36 -18.51 26.51 -15.95
N LYS A 37 -19.54 27.27 -16.31
CA LYS A 37 -20.59 27.67 -15.39
C LYS A 37 -21.41 26.49 -14.93
N SER A 38 -21.81 25.59 -15.84
CA SER A 38 -22.54 24.37 -15.48
C SER A 38 -21.71 23.44 -14.59
N ALA A 39 -20.41 23.32 -14.86
CA ALA A 39 -19.51 22.55 -14.00
C ALA A 39 -19.33 23.19 -12.62
N ALA A 40 -19.22 24.54 -12.56
CA ALA A 40 -19.15 25.28 -11.31
C ALA A 40 -20.45 25.13 -10.50
N ASP A 41 -21.61 25.18 -11.15
CA ASP A 41 -22.93 25.01 -10.50
C ASP A 41 -23.09 23.58 -9.95
N LEU A 42 -22.58 22.56 -10.65
CA LEU A 42 -22.54 21.18 -10.16
C LEU A 42 -21.66 21.05 -8.92
N VAL A 43 -20.46 21.65 -8.93
CA VAL A 43 -19.55 21.61 -7.78
C VAL A 43 -20.09 22.44 -6.61
N ALA A 44 -20.72 23.58 -6.88
CA ALA A 44 -21.34 24.43 -5.85
C ALA A 44 -22.55 23.75 -5.16
N GLY A 45 -23.13 22.72 -5.77
CA GLY A 45 -24.17 21.92 -5.17
C GLY A 45 -23.69 20.89 -4.13
N PHE A 46 -22.38 20.69 -4.00
CA PHE A 46 -21.81 19.83 -2.95
C PHE A 46 -21.59 20.66 -1.68
N ASP A 47 -22.29 20.30 -0.61
CA ASP A 47 -22.04 20.88 0.71
C ASP A 47 -20.89 20.12 1.36
N GLU A 48 -19.71 20.74 1.38
CA GLU A 48 -18.48 20.18 1.95
C GLU A 48 -18.61 19.88 3.46
N SER A 49 -19.53 20.55 4.12
CA SER A 49 -19.75 20.42 5.57
C SER A 49 -20.76 19.32 5.94
N GLU A 50 -21.50 18.77 4.98
CA GLU A 50 -22.58 17.78 5.23
C GLU A 50 -22.04 16.51 5.90
N SER A 51 -20.80 16.12 5.56
CA SER A 51 -20.16 14.92 6.13
C SER A 51 -19.32 15.20 7.37
N VAL A 52 -19.23 16.45 7.83
CA VAL A 52 -18.40 16.85 8.99
C VAL A 52 -19.29 17.20 10.19
N PRO A 53 -19.42 16.34 11.21
CA PRO A 53 -20.30 16.56 12.35
C PRO A 53 -19.96 17.84 13.13
N SER A 54 -18.69 18.19 13.25
CA SER A 54 -18.22 19.42 13.90
C SER A 54 -16.80 19.81 13.49
N ARG A 55 -16.46 21.10 13.61
CA ARG A 55 -15.08 21.56 13.40
C ARG A 55 -14.07 20.92 14.36
N TYR A 56 -14.49 20.64 15.60
CA TYR A 56 -13.65 19.94 16.57
C TYR A 56 -13.34 18.52 16.10
N PHE A 57 -14.36 17.79 15.66
CA PHE A 57 -14.22 16.44 15.10
C PHE A 57 -13.23 16.44 13.93
N PHE A 58 -13.40 17.34 12.99
CA PHE A 58 -12.53 17.45 11.82
C PHE A 58 -11.07 17.66 12.21
N TRP A 59 -10.79 18.71 13.01
CA TRP A 59 -9.40 19.05 13.35
C TRP A 59 -8.74 18.02 14.25
N SER A 60 -9.47 17.40 15.19
CA SER A 60 -8.92 16.34 16.02
C SER A 60 -8.63 15.06 15.22
N SER A 61 -9.47 14.71 14.24
CA SER A 61 -9.21 13.58 13.34
C SER A 61 -8.02 13.84 12.43
N VAL A 62 -7.88 15.06 11.89
CA VAL A 62 -6.72 15.48 11.11
C VAL A 62 -5.44 15.41 11.94
N LEU A 63 -5.46 15.88 13.18
CA LEU A 63 -4.31 15.85 14.07
C LEU A 63 -3.90 14.41 14.42
N LEU A 64 -4.87 13.54 14.71
CA LEU A 64 -4.63 12.11 14.93
C LEU A 64 -4.02 11.45 13.70
N LEU A 65 -4.56 11.74 12.51
CA LEU A 65 -4.04 11.20 11.25
C LEU A 65 -2.61 11.66 10.96
N ILE A 66 -2.33 12.94 11.13
CA ILE A 66 -0.98 13.50 10.95
C ILE A 66 -0.01 12.87 11.97
N GLY A 67 -0.40 12.77 13.24
CA GLY A 67 0.39 12.12 14.28
C GLY A 67 0.70 10.66 13.95
N PHE A 68 -0.31 9.92 13.48
CA PHE A 68 -0.16 8.54 13.02
C PHE A 68 0.85 8.42 11.87
N ILE A 69 0.72 9.26 10.83
CA ILE A 69 1.64 9.27 9.69
C ILE A 69 3.07 9.62 10.12
N ILE A 70 3.24 10.62 10.99
CA ILE A 70 4.55 11.00 11.52
C ILE A 70 5.18 9.85 12.31
N CYS A 71 4.41 9.18 13.18
CA CYS A 71 4.91 8.03 13.94
C CYS A 71 5.30 6.87 13.03
N LEU A 72 4.49 6.55 12.01
CA LEU A 72 4.83 5.51 11.04
C LEU A 72 6.08 5.86 10.21
N ALA A 73 6.17 7.10 9.74
CA ALA A 73 7.30 7.54 8.90
C ALA A 73 8.60 7.73 9.70
N GLY A 74 8.48 8.09 10.98
CA GLY A 74 9.59 8.37 11.89
C GLY A 74 9.95 7.21 12.81
N GLN A 75 9.39 6.02 12.62
CA GLN A 75 9.54 4.88 13.53
C GLN A 75 11.01 4.57 13.85
N SER A 76 11.87 4.57 12.82
CA SER A 76 13.32 4.34 12.96
C SER A 76 14.11 5.51 13.55
N ALA A 77 13.50 6.68 13.67
CA ALA A 77 14.15 7.89 14.22
C ALA A 77 13.69 8.23 15.65
N LEU A 78 12.65 7.57 16.14
CA LEU A 78 12.09 7.80 17.47
C LEU A 78 12.89 7.04 18.54
N PRO A 79 13.17 7.66 19.71
CA PRO A 79 14.05 7.11 20.74
C PRO A 79 13.45 5.95 21.56
N TRP A 80 12.30 5.43 21.20
CA TRP A 80 11.54 4.44 21.97
C TRP A 80 11.42 3.13 21.20
N ASP A 81 12.42 2.44 20.86
CA ASP A 81 12.44 1.09 20.25
C ASP A 81 11.09 0.65 19.59
N LEU A 82 10.40 1.63 18.96
CA LEU A 82 9.11 1.41 18.30
C LEU A 82 9.25 0.46 17.11
N ASP A 83 10.46 0.31 16.60
CA ASP A 83 10.78 -0.67 15.55
C ASP A 83 10.52 -2.10 16.03
N GLU A 84 10.76 -2.40 17.31
CA GLU A 84 10.50 -3.72 17.89
C GLU A 84 9.00 -4.00 18.06
N LEU A 85 8.20 -2.95 18.33
CA LEU A 85 6.75 -3.09 18.50
C LEU A 85 5.99 -3.23 17.18
N GLY A 86 6.60 -2.82 16.08
CA GLY A 86 6.05 -2.93 14.73
C GLY A 86 4.93 -1.92 14.41
N MET A 87 4.67 -1.78 13.11
CA MET A 87 3.67 -0.83 12.59
C MET A 87 2.25 -1.10 13.09
N GLY A 88 1.92 -2.37 13.37
CA GLY A 88 0.61 -2.75 13.90
C GLY A 88 0.33 -2.17 15.28
N PHE A 89 1.34 -2.08 16.15
CA PHE A 89 1.20 -1.47 17.46
C PHE A 89 0.88 0.02 17.35
N VAL A 90 1.58 0.75 16.49
CA VAL A 90 1.32 2.17 16.23
C VAL A 90 -0.11 2.37 15.74
N ALA A 91 -0.57 1.54 14.81
CA ALA A 91 -1.94 1.60 14.30
C ALA A 91 -2.98 1.36 15.40
N LEU A 92 -2.80 0.32 16.23
CA LEU A 92 -3.69 0.02 17.35
C LEU A 92 -3.68 1.11 18.43
N PHE A 93 -2.53 1.72 18.71
CA PHE A 93 -2.43 2.84 19.64
C PHE A 93 -3.25 4.03 19.17
N PHE A 94 -3.09 4.47 17.92
CA PHE A 94 -3.88 5.57 17.36
C PHE A 94 -5.37 5.24 17.22
N ALA A 95 -5.72 3.99 16.89
CA ALA A 95 -7.09 3.53 16.92
C ALA A 95 -7.69 3.60 18.33
N GLY A 96 -6.96 3.18 19.35
CA GLY A 96 -7.36 3.32 20.76
C GLY A 96 -7.56 4.77 21.18
N LEU A 97 -6.65 5.67 20.77
CA LEU A 97 -6.82 7.11 20.99
C LEU A 97 -8.08 7.66 20.30
N ALA A 98 -8.32 7.28 19.05
CA ALA A 98 -9.51 7.70 18.33
C ALA A 98 -10.79 7.24 19.06
N LEU A 99 -10.84 5.97 19.49
CA LEU A 99 -11.97 5.45 20.27
C LEU A 99 -12.14 6.16 21.62
N TRP A 100 -11.05 6.56 22.27
CA TRP A 100 -11.11 7.33 23.51
C TRP A 100 -11.73 8.71 23.29
N PHE A 101 -11.30 9.43 22.25
CA PHE A 101 -11.85 10.76 21.93
C PHE A 101 -13.31 10.69 21.45
N TYR A 102 -13.69 9.63 20.72
CA TYR A 102 -14.99 9.47 20.08
C TYR A 102 -15.80 8.32 20.67
N LYS A 103 -15.71 8.12 22.00
CA LYS A 103 -16.36 7.02 22.71
C LYS A 103 -17.88 6.88 22.48
N HIS A 104 -18.55 7.96 22.06
CA HIS A 104 -19.99 7.93 21.76
C HIS A 104 -20.29 7.32 20.37
N ASP A 105 -19.28 7.26 19.50
CA ASP A 105 -19.43 6.77 18.11
C ASP A 105 -18.78 5.40 17.91
N VAL A 106 -18.42 4.69 18.99
CA VAL A 106 -17.73 3.39 18.96
C VAL A 106 -18.48 2.38 18.12
N ASP A 107 -19.81 2.33 18.23
CA ASP A 107 -20.65 1.41 17.44
C ASP A 107 -20.57 1.73 15.93
N THR A 108 -20.46 3.00 15.58
CA THR A 108 -20.30 3.43 14.19
C THR A 108 -18.93 3.03 13.65
N PHE A 109 -17.87 3.23 14.43
CA PHE A 109 -16.54 2.78 14.05
C PHE A 109 -16.45 1.26 13.93
N TYR A 110 -17.04 0.51 14.86
CA TYR A 110 -17.08 -0.95 14.80
C TYR A 110 -17.78 -1.46 13.54
N LYS A 111 -18.89 -0.84 13.16
CA LYS A 111 -19.61 -1.17 11.91
C LYS A 111 -18.86 -0.76 10.64
N SER A 112 -17.97 0.24 10.73
CA SER A 112 -17.14 0.68 9.61
C SER A 112 -15.94 -0.22 9.36
N VAL A 113 -15.60 -1.11 10.30
CA VAL A 113 -14.54 -2.10 10.11
C VAL A 113 -15.04 -3.20 9.18
N ASP A 114 -14.29 -3.44 8.11
CA ASP A 114 -14.54 -4.56 7.20
C ASP A 114 -14.01 -5.87 7.83
N TRP A 115 -14.88 -6.51 8.61
CA TRP A 115 -14.56 -7.77 9.31
C TRP A 115 -14.33 -8.92 8.35
N ASP A 116 -14.99 -8.91 7.18
CA ASP A 116 -14.81 -9.93 6.16
C ASP A 116 -13.42 -9.84 5.56
N LEU A 117 -12.94 -8.62 5.30
CA LEU A 117 -11.59 -8.35 4.84
C LEU A 117 -10.53 -8.78 5.87
N LEU A 118 -10.75 -8.49 7.15
CA LEU A 118 -9.84 -8.93 8.23
C LEU A 118 -9.81 -10.45 8.33
N GLY A 119 -10.96 -11.11 8.27
CA GLY A 119 -11.08 -12.56 8.24
C GLY A 119 -10.38 -13.18 7.02
N PHE A 120 -10.52 -12.55 5.85
CA PHE A 120 -9.83 -12.92 4.64
C PHE A 120 -8.31 -12.88 4.83
N PHE A 121 -7.75 -11.78 5.33
CA PHE A 121 -6.30 -11.69 5.56
C PHE A 121 -5.80 -12.67 6.60
N ALA A 122 -6.51 -12.86 7.71
CA ALA A 122 -6.16 -13.86 8.70
C ALA A 122 -6.07 -15.27 8.09
N SER A 123 -7.08 -15.64 7.29
CA SER A 123 -7.12 -16.91 6.58
C SER A 123 -5.99 -17.02 5.55
N LEU A 124 -5.70 -15.96 4.83
CA LEU A 124 -4.63 -15.89 3.85
C LEU A 124 -3.26 -16.16 4.49
N PHE A 125 -2.95 -15.53 5.62
CA PHE A 125 -1.68 -15.77 6.32
C PHE A 125 -1.56 -17.21 6.82
N VAL A 126 -2.67 -17.82 7.25
CA VAL A 126 -2.69 -19.26 7.59
C VAL A 126 -2.38 -20.12 6.37
N VAL A 127 -2.98 -19.82 5.22
CA VAL A 127 -2.69 -20.55 3.96
C VAL A 127 -1.22 -20.40 3.56
N ILE A 128 -0.67 -19.18 3.59
CA ILE A 128 0.74 -18.94 3.28
C ILE A 128 1.66 -19.72 4.24
N TYR A 129 1.33 -19.75 5.53
CA TYR A 129 2.08 -20.54 6.51
C TYR A 129 2.04 -22.04 6.19
N VAL A 130 0.87 -22.57 5.86
CA VAL A 130 0.72 -23.98 5.46
C VAL A 130 1.51 -24.28 4.18
N MET A 131 1.49 -23.40 3.18
CA MET A 131 2.29 -23.53 1.95
C MET A 131 3.80 -23.52 2.24
N GLU A 132 4.24 -22.72 3.21
CA GLU A 132 5.63 -22.69 3.68
C GLU A 132 6.02 -24.04 4.32
N GLN A 133 5.20 -24.57 5.24
CA GLN A 133 5.43 -25.85 5.89
C GLN A 133 5.37 -27.04 4.92
N ALA A 134 4.54 -26.95 3.89
CA ALA A 134 4.42 -27.97 2.85
C ALA A 134 5.48 -27.84 1.73
N GLU A 135 6.48 -26.95 1.90
CA GLU A 135 7.55 -26.69 0.93
C GLU A 135 7.05 -26.22 -0.46
N VAL A 136 5.79 -25.85 -0.59
CA VAL A 136 5.22 -25.32 -1.87
C VAL A 136 5.94 -24.06 -2.28
N LEU A 137 6.24 -23.16 -1.32
CA LEU A 137 6.99 -21.92 -1.60
C LEU A 137 8.40 -22.22 -2.11
N ALA A 138 9.04 -23.31 -1.66
CA ALA A 138 10.34 -23.72 -2.14
C ALA A 138 10.28 -24.19 -3.61
N ILE A 139 9.20 -24.85 -4.02
CA ILE A 139 8.98 -25.25 -5.42
C ILE A 139 8.82 -24.02 -6.32
N ILE A 140 7.99 -23.06 -5.92
CA ILE A 140 7.81 -21.79 -6.63
C ILE A 140 9.15 -21.02 -6.67
N GLY A 141 9.88 -21.02 -5.54
CA GLY A 141 11.18 -20.38 -5.41
C GLY A 141 12.23 -20.93 -6.36
N LYS A 142 12.19 -22.23 -6.68
CA LYS A 142 13.08 -22.81 -7.70
C LYS A 142 12.85 -22.21 -9.09
N GLY A 143 11.60 -22.01 -9.48
CA GLY A 143 11.29 -21.30 -10.73
C GLY A 143 11.79 -19.86 -10.73
N LEU A 144 11.70 -19.18 -9.61
CA LEU A 144 12.24 -17.82 -9.46
C LEU A 144 13.77 -17.80 -9.50
N GLN A 145 14.46 -18.83 -9.00
CA GLN A 145 15.93 -18.91 -9.01
C GLN A 145 16.51 -18.83 -10.41
N GLU A 146 15.87 -19.44 -11.40
CA GLU A 146 16.28 -19.34 -12.81
C GLU A 146 16.26 -17.90 -13.31
N MET A 147 15.23 -17.13 -12.91
CA MET A 147 15.12 -15.71 -13.25
C MET A 147 16.17 -14.87 -12.51
N LEU A 148 16.41 -15.17 -11.24
CA LEU A 148 17.40 -14.45 -10.42
C LEU A 148 18.85 -14.78 -10.80
N ALA A 149 19.10 -15.90 -11.47
CA ALA A 149 20.40 -16.31 -11.99
C ALA A 149 20.81 -15.56 -13.28
N LEU A 150 19.89 -14.81 -13.89
CA LEU A 150 20.19 -13.95 -15.04
C LEU A 150 21.13 -12.78 -14.62
N PRO A 151 21.77 -12.12 -15.60
CA PRO A 151 22.50 -10.88 -15.29
C PRO A 151 21.61 -9.90 -14.50
N PRO A 152 22.19 -9.13 -13.55
CA PRO A 152 21.39 -8.37 -12.56
C PRO A 152 20.26 -7.51 -13.15
N GLN A 153 20.52 -6.84 -14.26
CA GLN A 153 19.50 -6.00 -14.92
C GLN A 153 18.38 -6.84 -15.54
N ALA A 154 18.73 -7.97 -16.17
CA ALA A 154 17.74 -8.88 -16.76
C ALA A 154 16.91 -9.59 -15.68
N ALA A 155 17.54 -9.99 -14.56
CA ALA A 155 16.87 -10.57 -13.41
C ALA A 155 15.84 -9.61 -12.80
N GLN A 156 16.23 -8.35 -12.60
CA GLN A 156 15.33 -7.31 -12.08
C GLN A 156 14.16 -7.03 -13.05
N ALA A 157 14.45 -6.88 -14.34
CA ALA A 157 13.43 -6.65 -15.35
C ALA A 157 12.46 -7.83 -15.45
N SER A 158 12.95 -9.07 -15.45
CA SER A 158 12.11 -10.26 -15.50
C SER A 158 11.23 -10.41 -14.28
N LEU A 159 11.76 -10.14 -13.07
CA LEU A 159 11.00 -10.16 -11.84
C LEU A 159 9.91 -9.07 -11.84
N LEU A 160 10.25 -7.84 -12.23
CA LEU A 160 9.30 -6.73 -12.32
C LEU A 160 8.14 -7.06 -13.28
N ILE A 161 8.46 -7.53 -14.50
CA ILE A 161 7.44 -7.84 -15.52
C ILE A 161 6.57 -9.01 -15.05
N SER A 162 7.17 -10.06 -14.47
CA SER A 162 6.39 -11.21 -14.00
C SER A 162 5.52 -10.87 -12.79
N ALA A 163 6.01 -10.04 -11.87
CA ALA A 163 5.23 -9.54 -10.75
C ALA A 163 4.06 -8.67 -11.23
N ALA A 164 4.30 -7.74 -12.17
CA ALA A 164 3.25 -6.92 -12.78
C ALA A 164 2.20 -7.76 -13.52
N ALA A 165 2.62 -8.77 -14.29
CA ALA A 165 1.73 -9.66 -15.00
C ALA A 165 0.88 -10.51 -14.03
N ALA A 166 1.50 -11.06 -12.98
CA ALA A 166 0.79 -11.79 -11.95
C ALA A 166 -0.19 -10.92 -11.17
N SER A 167 0.25 -9.69 -10.79
CA SER A 167 -0.56 -8.67 -10.10
C SER A 167 -1.78 -8.24 -10.90
N SER A 168 -1.71 -8.29 -12.23
CA SER A 168 -2.87 -7.95 -13.08
C SER A 168 -4.02 -8.97 -13.03
N VAL A 169 -3.75 -10.18 -12.55
CA VAL A 169 -4.71 -11.31 -12.53
C VAL A 169 -5.05 -11.75 -11.11
N THR A 170 -4.16 -11.48 -10.15
CA THR A 170 -4.31 -11.87 -8.75
C THR A 170 -4.39 -10.64 -7.85
N ASP A 171 -4.89 -10.83 -6.62
CA ASP A 171 -4.82 -9.78 -5.60
C ASP A 171 -3.34 -9.50 -5.22
N ASN A 172 -2.98 -8.22 -5.15
CA ASN A 172 -1.62 -7.75 -4.91
C ASN A 172 -1.09 -8.17 -3.53
N ILE A 173 -1.94 -8.21 -2.50
CA ILE A 173 -1.50 -8.50 -1.13
C ILE A 173 -1.03 -9.95 -0.97
N PRO A 174 -1.79 -10.98 -1.40
CA PRO A 174 -1.32 -12.36 -1.40
C PRO A 174 -0.04 -12.55 -2.23
N LEU A 175 -0.01 -11.98 -3.42
CA LEU A 175 1.14 -12.09 -4.32
C LEU A 175 2.40 -11.50 -3.69
N ALA A 176 2.30 -10.27 -3.17
CA ALA A 176 3.42 -9.60 -2.51
C ALA A 176 3.91 -10.39 -1.28
N ALA A 177 3.00 -10.94 -0.47
CA ALA A 177 3.37 -11.74 0.70
C ALA A 177 4.11 -13.02 0.33
N VAL A 178 3.65 -13.75 -0.71
CA VAL A 178 4.31 -14.96 -1.21
C VAL A 178 5.68 -14.62 -1.81
N LEU A 179 5.77 -13.61 -2.68
CA LEU A 179 7.03 -13.19 -3.28
C LEU A 179 8.03 -12.72 -2.22
N ALA A 180 7.59 -11.93 -1.23
CA ALA A 180 8.44 -11.47 -0.14
C ALA A 180 9.03 -12.66 0.65
N LYS A 181 8.23 -13.67 0.98
CA LYS A 181 8.70 -14.90 1.66
C LYS A 181 9.76 -15.64 0.84
N ILE A 182 9.52 -15.84 -0.45
CA ILE A 182 10.46 -16.53 -1.35
C ILE A 182 11.75 -15.73 -1.51
N LEU A 183 11.67 -14.41 -1.70
CA LEU A 183 12.85 -13.56 -1.87
C LEU A 183 13.65 -13.43 -0.57
N ALA A 184 13.00 -13.37 0.59
CA ALA A 184 13.65 -13.33 1.89
C ALA A 184 14.47 -14.61 2.20
N SER A 185 14.12 -15.74 1.59
CA SER A 185 14.90 -16.97 1.71
C SER A 185 16.01 -17.13 0.66
N ASN A 186 16.12 -16.19 -0.30
CA ASN A 186 17.06 -16.30 -1.42
C ASN A 186 18.37 -15.54 -1.15
N PRO A 187 19.53 -16.21 -1.11
CA PRO A 187 20.83 -15.56 -0.84
C PRO A 187 21.24 -14.47 -1.84
N ILE A 188 20.74 -14.53 -3.09
CA ILE A 188 21.03 -13.51 -4.11
C ILE A 188 20.37 -12.17 -3.73
N VAL A 189 19.21 -12.24 -3.07
CA VAL A 189 18.42 -11.06 -2.69
C VAL A 189 18.88 -10.49 -1.35
N VAL A 190 19.03 -11.36 -0.35
CA VAL A 190 19.34 -10.95 1.03
C VAL A 190 20.84 -10.79 1.30
N GLY A 191 21.70 -11.30 0.40
CA GLY A 191 23.16 -11.22 0.55
C GLY A 191 23.71 -12.15 1.64
N PRO A 192 25.04 -12.09 1.88
CA PRO A 192 25.71 -13.00 2.80
C PRO A 192 25.35 -12.77 4.28
N GLU A 193 24.88 -11.62 4.64
CA GLU A 193 24.46 -11.26 6.01
C GLU A 193 23.01 -11.69 6.32
N GLY A 194 22.30 -12.28 5.34
CA GLY A 194 20.91 -12.73 5.50
C GLY A 194 19.88 -11.60 5.57
N SER A 195 20.29 -10.34 5.41
CA SER A 195 19.41 -9.18 5.38
C SER A 195 20.00 -8.07 4.52
N ASN A 196 19.34 -7.77 3.41
CA ASN A 196 19.69 -6.63 2.55
C ASN A 196 18.42 -5.85 2.20
N PRO A 197 18.01 -4.89 3.06
CA PRO A 197 16.80 -4.11 2.84
C PRO A 197 16.88 -3.17 1.62
N ASP A 198 18.07 -2.87 1.15
CA ASP A 198 18.31 -2.01 -0.03
C ASP A 198 18.41 -2.78 -1.35
N SER A 199 18.22 -4.11 -1.33
CA SER A 199 18.29 -4.92 -2.54
C SER A 199 17.27 -4.42 -3.59
N PRO A 200 17.71 -4.19 -4.84
CA PRO A 200 16.82 -3.76 -5.93
C PRO A 200 15.63 -4.70 -6.19
N PHE A 201 15.75 -5.96 -5.83
CA PHE A 201 14.68 -6.95 -6.01
C PHE A 201 13.42 -6.64 -5.19
N TRP A 202 13.57 -6.02 -4.02
CA TRP A 202 12.40 -5.55 -3.24
C TRP A 202 11.60 -4.50 -4.00
N TRP A 203 12.29 -3.62 -4.70
CA TRP A 203 11.63 -2.61 -5.52
C TRP A 203 10.91 -3.21 -6.73
N CYS A 204 11.44 -4.30 -7.29
CA CYS A 204 10.76 -5.02 -8.38
C CYS A 204 9.43 -5.61 -7.94
N VAL A 205 9.31 -6.07 -6.69
CA VAL A 205 8.03 -6.57 -6.14
C VAL A 205 7.08 -5.43 -5.77
N ILE A 206 7.60 -4.31 -5.25
CA ILE A 206 6.78 -3.16 -4.86
C ILE A 206 6.14 -2.47 -6.07
N PHE A 207 6.84 -2.40 -7.19
CA PHE A 207 6.39 -1.71 -8.40
C PHE A 207 5.79 -2.64 -9.47
N GLY A 208 5.94 -3.93 -9.36
CA GLY A 208 5.29 -4.95 -10.20
C GLY A 208 3.94 -5.32 -9.68
#